data_2595ef96fb16ca148d529486fe808cd5
#
_entry.id   2595ef96fb16ca148d529486fe808cd5
#
_cell.length_a   1.000
_cell.length_b   1.000
_cell.length_c   1.000
_cell.angle_alpha   90.00
_cell.angle_beta   90.00
_cell.angle_gamma   90.00
#
_symmetry.space_group_name_H-M   'P 1'
#
loop_
_entity.id
_entity.type
_entity.pdbx_description
1 polymer ?
#
loop_
_entity_poly.entity_id
_entity_poly.type
_entity_poly.pdbx_seq_one_letter_code
_entity_poly.pdbx_strand_id
1 'polypeptide(L)'
;FMVLNNVQVALPYLPAWADVVVTVLWLVGITNAFNLLDNMDGLSGGVAAIAAAFFVLMCAFSGQYLVGALSAAVLGACIGFLVYNYNPASIFMGDSGSLFLGFVLAAIGIKLRFPDNVTFVTWMIPLLVMGVPIFDTTLVIISRLRRGLNPLTNPGKHHVSHLLVASWMTQPEAVFTLYVL
;
A
#
# COMPACT_ATOMS: atom_id res chain seq x y z
N PHE A 1 -19.30 -8.06 -4.18
CA PHE A 1 -19.88 -6.97 -3.36
C PHE A 1 -19.45 -5.60 -3.88
N MET A 2 -18.16 -5.34 -4.09
CA MET A 2 -17.64 -4.06 -4.59
C MET A 2 -18.17 -3.71 -5.98
N VAL A 3 -18.16 -4.65 -6.91
CA VAL A 3 -18.68 -4.46 -8.28
C VAL A 3 -20.17 -4.12 -8.29
N LEU A 4 -20.97 -4.77 -7.44
CA LEU A 4 -22.42 -4.53 -7.31
C LEU A 4 -22.76 -3.12 -6.78
N ASN A 5 -21.81 -2.46 -6.10
CA ASN A 5 -21.99 -1.13 -5.52
C ASN A 5 -21.20 -0.04 -6.28
N ASN A 6 -20.83 -0.28 -7.55
CA ASN A 6 -20.03 0.62 -8.37
C ASN A 6 -18.69 1.05 -7.70
N VAL A 7 -18.12 0.19 -6.85
CA VAL A 7 -16.79 0.35 -6.28
C VAL A 7 -15.80 -0.39 -7.17
N GLN A 8 -15.57 0.14 -8.34
CA GLN A 8 -14.64 -0.43 -9.30
C GLN A 8 -13.84 0.67 -9.97
N VAL A 9 -12.69 0.26 -10.49
CA VAL A 9 -11.90 1.06 -11.41
C VAL A 9 -12.74 1.26 -12.66
N ALA A 10 -13.04 2.49 -13.03
CA ALA A 10 -13.69 2.80 -14.30
C ALA A 10 -12.65 3.37 -15.26
N LEU A 11 -12.26 2.60 -16.26
CA LEU A 11 -11.31 3.03 -17.28
C LEU A 11 -12.09 3.40 -18.54
N PRO A 12 -12.10 4.69 -18.94
CA PRO A 12 -12.71 5.11 -20.19
C PRO A 12 -12.02 4.33 -21.33
N TYR A 13 -12.79 3.79 -22.24
CA TYR A 13 -12.36 3.01 -23.42
C TYR A 13 -12.14 1.50 -23.19
N LEU A 14 -12.30 0.96 -21.97
CA LEU A 14 -12.23 -0.49 -21.75
C LEU A 14 -13.61 -1.09 -21.50
N PRO A 15 -13.82 -2.37 -21.88
CA PRO A 15 -15.08 -3.05 -21.60
C PRO A 15 -15.24 -3.29 -20.09
N ALA A 16 -16.46 -3.35 -19.58
CA ALA A 16 -16.77 -3.49 -18.15
C ALA A 16 -16.10 -4.69 -17.45
N TRP A 17 -15.82 -5.77 -18.16
CA TRP A 17 -15.09 -6.90 -17.58
C TRP A 17 -13.63 -6.54 -17.26
N ALA A 18 -13.01 -5.64 -18.06
CA ALA A 18 -11.64 -5.20 -17.80
C ALA A 18 -11.55 -4.35 -16.52
N ASP A 19 -12.56 -3.52 -16.25
CA ASP A 19 -12.66 -2.76 -14.99
C ASP A 19 -12.67 -3.69 -13.77
N VAL A 20 -13.39 -4.81 -13.85
CA VAL A 20 -13.42 -5.82 -12.80
C VAL A 20 -12.04 -6.46 -12.62
N VAL A 21 -11.40 -6.86 -13.72
CA VAL A 21 -10.07 -7.49 -13.68
C VAL A 21 -9.04 -6.53 -13.06
N VAL A 22 -9.01 -5.28 -13.50
CA VAL A 22 -8.09 -4.26 -12.96
C VAL A 22 -8.37 -4.00 -11.47
N THR A 23 -9.65 -3.94 -11.08
CA THR A 23 -10.04 -3.77 -9.68
C THR A 23 -9.53 -4.93 -8.80
N VAL A 24 -9.71 -6.17 -9.26
CA VAL A 24 -9.23 -7.35 -8.53
C VAL A 24 -7.70 -7.36 -8.45
N LEU A 25 -7.01 -7.08 -9.56
CA LEU A 25 -5.55 -6.99 -9.59
C LEU A 25 -5.03 -5.92 -8.64
N TRP A 26 -5.68 -4.76 -8.58
CA TRP A 26 -5.34 -3.69 -7.65
C TRP A 26 -5.51 -4.13 -6.20
N LEU A 27 -6.69 -4.65 -5.84
CA LEU A 27 -6.99 -5.08 -4.47
C LEU A 27 -6.03 -6.18 -4.02
N VAL A 28 -5.88 -7.24 -4.81
CA VAL A 28 -4.98 -8.35 -4.49
C VAL A 28 -3.52 -7.91 -4.49
N GLY A 29 -3.12 -7.10 -5.47
CA GLY A 29 -1.75 -6.62 -5.60
C GLY A 29 -1.32 -5.78 -4.40
N ILE A 30 -2.09 -4.76 -4.02
CA ILE A 30 -1.78 -3.89 -2.87
C ILE A 30 -1.87 -4.66 -1.55
N THR A 31 -2.86 -5.53 -1.39
CA THR A 31 -2.98 -6.39 -0.20
C THR A 31 -1.72 -7.23 0.01
N ASN A 32 -1.25 -7.92 -1.04
CA ASN A 32 -0.02 -8.70 -0.96
C ASN A 32 1.23 -7.82 -0.82
N ALA A 33 1.25 -6.64 -1.42
CA ALA A 33 2.37 -5.71 -1.31
C ALA A 33 2.59 -5.26 0.15
N PHE A 34 1.53 -4.94 0.89
CA PHE A 34 1.63 -4.63 2.32
C PHE A 34 2.04 -5.83 3.17
N ASN A 35 1.57 -7.04 2.83
CA ASN A 35 2.01 -8.25 3.51
C ASN A 35 3.50 -8.52 3.28
N LEU A 36 3.99 -8.36 2.06
CA LEU A 36 5.41 -8.49 1.75
C LEU A 36 6.26 -7.38 2.38
N LEU A 37 5.70 -6.18 2.55
CA LEU A 37 6.38 -5.04 3.18
C LEU A 37 6.50 -5.20 4.71
N ASP A 38 5.70 -6.07 5.34
CA ASP A 38 5.76 -6.34 6.78
C ASP A 38 6.95 -7.25 7.15
N ASN A 39 8.14 -6.85 6.71
CA ASN A 39 9.40 -7.60 6.86
C ASN A 39 10.40 -6.95 7.82
N MET A 40 10.10 -5.75 8.35
CA MET A 40 10.91 -5.01 9.34
C MET A 40 10.02 -4.23 10.30
N ASP A 41 10.51 -4.05 11.54
CA ASP A 41 9.85 -3.28 12.59
C ASP A 41 9.47 -1.87 12.10
N GLY A 42 8.21 -1.50 12.26
CA GLY A 42 7.67 -0.20 11.90
C GLY A 42 7.39 0.02 10.41
N LEU A 43 7.94 -0.79 9.50
CA LEU A 43 7.92 -0.48 8.07
C LEU A 43 6.50 -0.47 7.49
N SER A 44 5.78 -1.57 7.58
CA SER A 44 4.42 -1.69 7.01
C SER A 44 3.45 -0.71 7.67
N GLY A 45 3.46 -0.64 9.01
CA GLY A 45 2.61 0.28 9.77
C GLY A 45 2.88 1.74 9.47
N GLY A 46 4.15 2.13 9.30
CA GLY A 46 4.54 3.51 9.03
C GLY A 46 4.21 3.95 7.61
N VAL A 47 4.51 3.12 6.62
CA VAL A 47 4.13 3.40 5.22
C VAL A 47 2.61 3.49 5.10
N ALA A 48 1.86 2.62 5.82
CA ALA A 48 0.41 2.69 5.87
C ALA A 48 -0.10 3.98 6.53
N ALA A 49 0.54 4.44 7.61
CA ALA A 49 0.20 5.71 8.27
C ALA A 49 0.40 6.90 7.32
N ILE A 50 1.51 6.94 6.59
CA ILE A 50 1.81 7.98 5.60
C ILE A 50 0.77 7.96 4.48
N ALA A 51 0.49 6.80 3.91
CA ALA A 51 -0.53 6.64 2.87
C ALA A 51 -1.91 7.11 3.35
N ALA A 52 -2.32 6.69 4.56
CA ALA A 52 -3.58 7.10 5.16
C ALA A 52 -3.62 8.62 5.42
N ALA A 53 -2.51 9.25 5.85
CA ALA A 53 -2.43 10.70 6.03
C ALA A 53 -2.64 11.45 4.72
N PHE A 54 -2.00 11.01 3.62
CA PHE A 54 -2.24 11.58 2.29
C PHE A 54 -3.69 11.42 1.85
N PHE A 55 -4.31 10.27 2.09
CA PHE A 55 -5.73 10.08 1.78
C PHE A 55 -6.66 10.98 2.61
N VAL A 56 -6.35 11.20 3.91
CA VAL A 56 -7.08 12.17 4.75
C VAL A 56 -6.99 13.57 4.14
N LEU A 57 -5.79 14.02 3.79
CA LEU A 57 -5.58 15.33 3.17
C LEU A 57 -6.35 15.48 1.86
N MET A 58 -6.24 14.49 0.96
CA MET A 58 -6.97 14.49 -0.33
C MET A 58 -8.48 14.55 -0.12
N CYS A 59 -9.01 13.77 0.82
CA CYS A 59 -10.43 13.79 1.16
C CYS A 59 -10.88 15.11 1.77
N ALA A 60 -10.05 15.74 2.59
CA ALA A 60 -10.35 17.05 3.20
C ALA A 60 -10.49 18.13 2.11
N PHE A 61 -9.57 18.16 1.13
CA PHE A 61 -9.63 19.10 0.02
C PHE A 61 -10.76 18.84 -0.97
N SER A 62 -11.19 17.58 -1.11
CA SER A 62 -12.25 17.18 -2.06
C SER A 62 -13.62 16.96 -1.43
N GLY A 63 -13.80 17.26 -0.13
CA GLY A 63 -15.08 17.15 0.57
C GLY A 63 -15.61 15.73 0.75
N GLN A 64 -14.74 14.70 0.69
CA GLN A 64 -15.13 13.29 0.76
C GLN A 64 -15.12 12.78 2.20
N TYR A 65 -16.06 13.24 3.02
CA TYR A 65 -16.07 13.00 4.47
C TYR A 65 -16.04 11.53 4.89
N LEU A 66 -16.79 10.65 4.20
CA LEU A 66 -16.86 9.22 4.56
C LEU A 66 -15.52 8.50 4.31
N VAL A 67 -14.93 8.73 3.15
CA VAL A 67 -13.63 8.13 2.79
C VAL A 67 -12.53 8.73 3.66
N GLY A 68 -12.61 10.04 3.94
CA GLY A 68 -11.70 10.73 4.85
C GLY A 68 -11.78 10.21 6.29
N ALA A 69 -12.98 9.94 6.81
CA ALA A 69 -13.17 9.37 8.14
C ALA A 69 -12.56 7.95 8.24
N LEU A 70 -12.76 7.11 7.21
CA LEU A 70 -12.13 5.79 7.15
C LEU A 70 -10.60 5.90 7.09
N SER A 71 -10.07 6.82 6.28
CA SER A 71 -8.63 7.07 6.19
C SER A 71 -8.06 7.56 7.52
N ALA A 72 -8.77 8.45 8.24
CA ALA A 72 -8.37 8.94 9.54
C ALA A 72 -8.39 7.83 10.62
N ALA A 73 -9.35 6.92 10.57
CA ALA A 73 -9.40 5.75 11.44
C ALA A 73 -8.18 4.84 11.22
N VAL A 74 -7.83 4.56 9.95
CA VAL A 74 -6.64 3.79 9.60
C VAL A 74 -5.38 4.50 10.08
N LEU A 75 -5.26 5.82 9.86
CA LEU A 75 -4.13 6.61 10.32
C LEU A 75 -3.96 6.52 11.84
N GLY A 76 -5.04 6.73 12.60
CA GLY A 76 -5.02 6.64 14.06
C GLY A 76 -4.62 5.26 14.57
N ALA A 77 -5.15 4.19 13.94
CA ALA A 77 -4.79 2.82 14.26
C ALA A 77 -3.30 2.53 13.99
N CYS A 78 -2.78 2.99 12.84
CA CYS A 78 -1.36 2.83 12.50
C CYS A 78 -0.45 3.60 13.46
N ILE A 79 -0.79 4.83 13.83
CA ILE A 79 -0.01 5.62 14.80
C ILE A 79 0.00 4.92 16.16
N GLY A 80 -1.16 4.46 16.64
CA GLY A 80 -1.25 3.71 17.91
C GLY A 80 -0.44 2.41 17.88
N PHE A 81 -0.48 1.67 16.77
CA PHE A 81 0.30 0.45 16.57
C PHE A 81 1.81 0.74 16.57
N LEU A 82 2.25 1.79 15.88
CA LEU A 82 3.67 2.17 15.77
C LEU A 82 4.32 2.49 17.11
N VAL A 83 3.57 2.93 18.12
CA VAL A 83 4.10 3.14 19.48
C VAL A 83 4.77 1.87 20.03
N TYR A 84 4.27 0.70 19.61
CA TYR A 84 4.74 -0.61 20.08
C TYR A 84 5.48 -1.41 19.01
N ASN A 85 5.31 -1.07 17.76
CA ASN A 85 5.92 -1.78 16.61
C ASN A 85 7.15 -1.07 16.05
N TYR A 86 7.44 0.19 16.44
CA TYR A 86 8.69 0.84 16.05
C TYR A 86 9.89 0.13 16.70
N ASN A 87 11.00 0.09 15.97
CA ASN A 87 12.20 -0.65 16.40
C ASN A 87 12.78 -0.15 17.74
N PRO A 88 13.02 -1.02 18.75
CA PRO A 88 12.76 -2.46 18.76
C PRO A 88 11.28 -2.79 19.01
N ALA A 89 10.66 -3.55 18.12
CA ALA A 89 9.24 -3.87 18.20
C ALA A 89 8.91 -4.80 19.38
N SER A 90 7.82 -4.48 20.10
CA SER A 90 7.26 -5.31 21.17
C SER A 90 5.99 -6.07 20.75
N ILE A 91 5.32 -5.61 19.67
CA ILE A 91 4.18 -6.29 19.04
C ILE A 91 4.40 -6.37 17.53
N PHE A 92 3.79 -7.36 16.89
CA PHE A 92 3.89 -7.60 15.46
C PHE A 92 2.50 -7.65 14.82
N MET A 93 2.39 -7.16 13.58
CA MET A 93 1.14 -7.07 12.86
C MET A 93 0.64 -8.45 12.39
N GLY A 94 1.54 -9.28 11.91
CA GLY A 94 1.26 -10.58 11.32
C GLY A 94 0.46 -10.49 10.03
N ASP A 95 0.26 -11.64 9.38
CA ASP A 95 -0.40 -11.70 8.07
C ASP A 95 -1.83 -11.16 8.09
N SER A 96 -2.59 -11.44 9.14
CA SER A 96 -3.98 -10.96 9.25
C SER A 96 -4.05 -9.43 9.33
N GLY A 97 -3.12 -8.80 10.05
CA GLY A 97 -3.06 -7.34 10.15
C GLY A 97 -2.58 -6.69 8.86
N SER A 98 -1.49 -7.17 8.28
CA SER A 98 -0.91 -6.59 7.07
C SER A 98 -1.81 -6.77 5.83
N LEU A 99 -2.45 -7.94 5.68
CA LEU A 99 -3.44 -8.19 4.63
C LEU A 99 -4.68 -7.29 4.79
N PHE A 100 -5.20 -7.17 6.02
CA PHE A 100 -6.34 -6.29 6.30
C PHE A 100 -6.00 -4.83 5.98
N LEU A 101 -4.83 -4.36 6.42
CA LEU A 101 -4.37 -2.99 6.22
C LEU A 101 -4.20 -2.68 4.73
N GLY A 102 -3.54 -3.56 3.98
CA GLY A 102 -3.36 -3.43 2.53
C GLY A 102 -4.69 -3.40 1.78
N PHE A 103 -5.64 -4.28 2.16
CA PHE A 103 -6.97 -4.32 1.56
C PHE A 103 -7.76 -3.02 1.79
N VAL A 104 -7.76 -2.51 3.03
CA VAL A 104 -8.49 -1.28 3.38
C VAL A 104 -7.90 -0.08 2.63
N LEU A 105 -6.58 0.07 2.60
CA LEU A 105 -5.91 1.14 1.86
C LEU A 105 -6.15 1.06 0.36
N ALA A 106 -6.12 -0.15 -0.21
CA ALA A 106 -6.47 -0.36 -1.62
C ALA A 106 -7.92 0.04 -1.93
N ALA A 107 -8.85 -0.30 -1.03
CA ALA A 107 -10.26 0.06 -1.17
C ALA A 107 -10.48 1.58 -1.05
N ILE A 108 -9.78 2.26 -0.13
CA ILE A 108 -9.78 3.72 -0.01
C ILE A 108 -9.31 4.34 -1.32
N GLY A 109 -8.18 3.86 -1.90
CA GLY A 109 -7.64 4.37 -3.15
C GLY A 109 -8.63 4.29 -4.32
N ILE A 110 -9.42 3.21 -4.42
CA ILE A 110 -10.47 3.08 -5.45
C ILE A 110 -11.65 4.05 -5.19
N LYS A 111 -11.93 4.34 -3.93
CA LYS A 111 -13.08 5.19 -3.55
C LYS A 111 -12.82 6.68 -3.74
N LEU A 112 -11.59 7.11 -3.83
CA LEU A 112 -11.25 8.51 -4.07
C LEU A 112 -11.83 8.98 -5.41
N ARG A 113 -12.46 10.16 -5.39
CA ARG A 113 -13.09 10.79 -6.55
C ARG A 113 -12.55 12.21 -6.72
N PHE A 114 -12.18 12.53 -7.93
CA PHE A 114 -11.73 13.88 -8.32
C PHE A 114 -12.47 14.27 -9.61
N PRO A 115 -13.72 14.76 -9.51
CA PRO A 115 -14.59 15.00 -10.67
C PRO A 115 -14.01 16.02 -11.65
N ASP A 116 -13.21 16.97 -11.15
CA ASP A 116 -12.60 18.03 -11.96
C ASP A 116 -11.30 17.61 -12.66
N ASN A 117 -10.77 16.43 -12.31
CA ASN A 117 -9.53 15.91 -12.89
C ASN A 117 -9.81 14.96 -14.05
N VAL A 118 -8.90 14.95 -15.04
CA VAL A 118 -8.89 13.88 -16.05
C VAL A 118 -8.69 12.52 -15.37
N THR A 119 -9.37 11.51 -15.86
CA THR A 119 -9.39 10.15 -15.28
C THR A 119 -7.98 9.61 -15.02
N PHE A 120 -7.03 9.86 -15.92
CA PHE A 120 -5.64 9.42 -15.78
C PHE A 120 -4.97 10.00 -14.52
N VAL A 121 -5.17 11.31 -14.25
CA VAL A 121 -4.61 11.98 -13.06
C VAL A 121 -5.22 11.39 -11.80
N THR A 122 -6.52 11.14 -11.79
CA THR A 122 -7.21 10.51 -10.66
C THR A 122 -6.60 9.16 -10.29
N TRP A 123 -6.20 8.36 -11.28
CA TRP A 123 -5.57 7.05 -11.06
C TRP A 123 -4.13 7.13 -10.61
N MET A 124 -3.40 8.16 -11.02
CA MET A 124 -2.02 8.35 -10.58
C MET A 124 -1.93 8.62 -9.07
N ILE A 125 -2.93 9.25 -8.46
CA ILE A 125 -2.91 9.60 -7.03
C ILE A 125 -2.74 8.35 -6.15
N PRO A 126 -3.64 7.34 -6.16
CA PRO A 126 -3.43 6.15 -5.34
C PRO A 126 -2.19 5.34 -5.75
N LEU A 127 -1.79 5.36 -7.02
CA LEU A 127 -0.54 4.71 -7.46
C LEU A 127 0.70 5.36 -6.82
N LEU A 128 0.75 6.68 -6.75
CA LEU A 128 1.87 7.41 -6.14
C LEU A 128 1.87 7.26 -4.62
N VAL A 129 0.71 7.37 -3.98
CA VAL A 129 0.57 7.19 -2.52
C VAL A 129 0.98 5.77 -2.10
N MET A 130 0.71 4.77 -2.94
CA MET A 130 1.14 3.37 -2.73
C MET A 130 2.48 3.05 -3.41
N GLY A 131 3.27 4.06 -3.75
CA GLY A 131 4.52 3.92 -4.51
C GLY A 131 5.52 2.97 -3.85
N VAL A 132 5.74 3.11 -2.54
CA VAL A 132 6.69 2.27 -1.79
C VAL A 132 6.33 0.78 -1.83
N PRO A 133 5.11 0.35 -1.43
CA PRO A 133 4.75 -1.07 -1.49
C PRO A 133 4.73 -1.62 -2.92
N ILE A 134 4.30 -0.82 -3.92
CA ILE A 134 4.32 -1.23 -5.33
C ILE A 134 5.76 -1.42 -5.82
N PHE A 135 6.64 -0.47 -5.51
CA PHE A 135 8.04 -0.54 -5.92
C PHE A 135 8.77 -1.73 -5.29
N ASP A 136 8.63 -1.93 -3.97
CA ASP A 136 9.26 -3.05 -3.27
C ASP A 136 8.81 -4.39 -3.83
N THR A 137 7.49 -4.59 -3.99
CA THR A 137 6.93 -5.81 -4.56
C THR A 137 7.41 -6.06 -5.99
N THR A 138 7.43 -5.02 -6.82
CA THR A 138 7.90 -5.10 -8.21
C THR A 138 9.38 -5.51 -8.26
N LEU A 139 10.21 -4.92 -7.41
CA LEU A 139 11.63 -5.23 -7.31
C LEU A 139 11.85 -6.69 -6.89
N VAL A 140 11.09 -7.17 -5.90
CA VAL A 140 11.14 -8.57 -5.46
C VAL A 140 10.75 -9.52 -6.59
N ILE A 141 9.66 -9.25 -7.31
CA ILE A 141 9.20 -10.07 -8.44
C ILE A 141 10.27 -10.12 -9.52
N ILE A 142 10.79 -8.97 -9.96
CA ILE A 142 11.82 -8.89 -11.01
C ILE A 142 13.11 -9.61 -10.56
N SER A 143 13.54 -9.41 -9.32
CA SER A 143 14.73 -10.08 -8.77
C SER A 143 14.61 -11.60 -8.78
N ARG A 144 13.44 -12.13 -8.38
CA ARG A 144 13.17 -13.56 -8.37
C ARG A 144 13.11 -14.16 -9.79
N LEU A 145 12.40 -13.48 -10.71
CA LEU A 145 12.31 -13.90 -12.12
C LEU A 145 13.69 -13.95 -12.78
N ARG A 146 14.56 -12.93 -12.56
CA ARG A 146 15.93 -12.92 -13.09
C ARG A 146 16.81 -14.05 -12.60
N ARG A 147 16.48 -14.60 -11.42
CA ARG A 147 17.18 -15.77 -10.84
C ARG A 147 16.54 -17.11 -11.19
N GLY A 148 15.51 -17.13 -12.02
CA GLY A 148 14.76 -18.34 -12.37
C GLY A 148 13.93 -18.91 -11.21
N LEU A 149 13.64 -18.10 -10.18
CA LEU A 149 12.86 -18.50 -9.01
C LEU A 149 11.39 -18.14 -9.21
N ASN A 150 10.50 -18.96 -8.61
CA ASN A 150 9.08 -18.65 -8.59
C ASN A 150 8.83 -17.40 -7.72
N PRO A 151 8.26 -16.31 -8.27
CA PRO A 151 8.06 -15.06 -7.53
C PRO A 151 7.08 -15.18 -6.35
N LEU A 152 6.20 -16.20 -6.34
CA LEU A 152 5.15 -16.34 -5.33
C LEU A 152 5.54 -17.22 -4.14
N THR A 153 6.44 -18.19 -4.33
CA THR A 153 6.69 -19.25 -3.34
C THR A 153 8.07 -19.22 -2.69
N ASN A 154 9.02 -18.48 -3.26
CA ASN A 154 10.38 -18.45 -2.71
C ASN A 154 10.56 -17.33 -1.69
N PRO A 155 10.81 -17.64 -0.39
CA PRO A 155 11.21 -16.62 0.57
C PRO A 155 12.59 -16.07 0.21
N GLY A 156 12.84 -14.78 0.45
CA GLY A 156 14.14 -14.19 0.17
C GLY A 156 14.27 -12.75 0.66
N LYS A 157 15.50 -12.37 1.04
CA LYS A 157 15.85 -11.02 1.50
C LYS A 157 16.11 -10.07 0.31
N HIS A 158 15.17 -9.98 -0.64
CA HIS A 158 15.29 -9.17 -1.85
C HIS A 158 14.47 -7.88 -1.78
N HIS A 159 13.93 -7.56 -0.63
CA HIS A 159 13.20 -6.33 -0.35
C HIS A 159 14.14 -5.13 -0.29
N VAL A 160 13.65 -3.95 -0.68
CA VAL A 160 14.41 -2.70 -0.62
C VAL A 160 14.95 -2.46 0.80
N SER A 161 14.15 -2.71 1.82
CA SER A 161 14.52 -2.60 3.21
C SER A 161 15.78 -3.42 3.56
N HIS A 162 15.82 -4.69 3.14
CA HIS A 162 17.00 -5.55 3.37
C HIS A 162 18.22 -5.14 2.55
N LEU A 163 18.02 -4.60 1.33
CA LEU A 163 19.09 -4.07 0.51
C LEU A 163 19.72 -2.81 1.13
N LEU A 164 18.91 -1.93 1.72
CA LEU A 164 19.38 -0.74 2.43
C LEU A 164 20.19 -1.13 3.66
N VAL A 165 19.74 -2.09 4.46
CA VAL A 165 20.52 -2.60 5.60
C VAL A 165 21.82 -3.27 5.15
N ALA A 166 21.81 -4.01 4.04
CA ALA A 166 23.03 -4.57 3.46
C ALA A 166 24.00 -3.50 2.93
N SER A 167 23.52 -2.28 2.69
CA SER A 167 24.30 -1.12 2.25
C SER A 167 24.77 -0.21 3.40
N TRP A 168 24.98 -0.77 4.60
CA TRP A 168 25.53 -0.10 5.80
C TRP A 168 24.52 0.72 6.61
N MET A 169 23.22 0.63 6.35
CA MET A 169 22.19 1.27 7.17
C MET A 169 21.77 0.38 8.34
N THR A 170 21.43 0.98 9.47
CA THR A 170 20.69 0.29 10.54
C THR A 170 19.22 0.08 10.11
N GLN A 171 18.49 -0.83 10.79
CA GLN A 171 17.07 -1.04 10.47
C GLN A 171 16.23 0.24 10.57
N PRO A 172 16.32 1.08 11.64
CA PRO A 172 15.57 2.33 11.71
C PRO A 172 15.90 3.31 10.59
N GLU A 173 17.17 3.41 10.17
CA GLU A 173 17.58 4.28 9.07
C GLU A 173 17.01 3.81 7.73
N ALA A 174 17.01 2.50 7.47
CA ALA A 174 16.40 1.92 6.26
C ALA A 174 14.89 2.18 6.22
N VAL A 175 14.20 1.99 7.35
CA VAL A 175 12.76 2.24 7.48
C VAL A 175 12.46 3.72 7.30
N PHE A 176 13.23 4.62 7.95
CA PHE A 176 13.05 6.07 7.79
C PHE A 176 13.28 6.52 6.34
N THR A 177 14.26 5.95 5.66
CA THR A 177 14.53 6.23 4.24
C THR A 177 13.31 5.89 3.39
N LEU A 178 12.64 4.74 3.66
CA LEU A 178 11.43 4.33 2.95
C LEU A 178 10.19 5.18 3.30
N TYR A 179 10.19 5.86 4.45
CA TYR A 179 9.13 6.82 4.80
C TYR A 179 9.24 8.15 4.03
N VAL A 180 10.44 8.52 3.60
CA VAL A 180 10.70 9.78 2.89
C VAL A 180 10.57 9.62 1.37
N LEU A 181 10.61 8.38 0.86
CA LEU A 181 10.39 8.08 -0.56
C LEU A 181 8.91 8.11 -0.94
#